data_e9ca6667ad9c2eb7d78417825237666c
#
_entry.id   e9ca6667ad9c2eb7d78417825237666c
#
_cell.length_a   1.000
_cell.length_b   1.000
_cell.length_c   1.000
_cell.angle_alpha   90.00
_cell.angle_beta   90.00
_cell.angle_gamma   90.00
#
_symmetry.space_group_name_H-M   'P 1'
#
loop_
_entity.id
_entity.type
_entity.pdbx_description
1 polymer ?
#
loop_
_entity_poly.entity_id
_entity_poly.type
_entity_poly.pdbx_seq_one_letter_code
_entity_poly.pdbx_strand_id
1 'polypeptide(L)'
;LDIDLFESQYIVPEGMSYNSWVILDDKVAVMDTADGRKEKEWTANLVATLNGRTPDYLICQHMEPDHSAIIGKTMQEYPALTLVCSQQTVKMLGFYFDLASFAERIMVVKEGDTLPLGTHTLNFIAAPMVHWPEVIMTYESAEKILFAADGFGKFGALCNETDDWACEARRYYFNICGKYGMQVQNVLKKASTLEINAIMPLHGPMLQGEAMAEAIRLYDLWSRYEPESDGILVAYASIHGNTAKAAHHLAEVLKQKGATKVVVSDLSRDDMAEVIEDAFRYPKL
;
A
#
# COMPACT_ATOMS: atom_id res chain seq x y z
N LEU A 1 -6.83 -12.09 -2.41
CA LEU A 1 -6.64 -13.25 -1.54
C LEU A 1 -7.81 -13.34 -0.57
N ASP A 2 -8.42 -14.51 -0.46
CA ASP A 2 -9.48 -14.80 0.48
C ASP A 2 -8.85 -15.08 1.85
N ILE A 3 -8.81 -14.05 2.68
CA ILE A 3 -8.29 -14.07 4.05
C ILE A 3 -9.21 -13.24 4.93
N ASP A 4 -9.30 -13.58 6.19
CA ASP A 4 -10.06 -12.86 7.21
C ASP A 4 -9.20 -11.85 8.00
N LEU A 5 -7.89 -12.07 8.01
CA LEU A 5 -6.92 -11.19 8.66
C LEU A 5 -5.75 -10.86 7.72
N PHE A 6 -5.52 -9.58 7.48
CA PHE A 6 -4.31 -9.06 6.87
C PHE A 6 -3.24 -8.87 7.96
N GLU A 7 -2.01 -9.31 7.70
CA GLU A 7 -0.88 -9.30 8.64
C GLU A 7 -1.19 -9.93 10.03
N SER A 8 -2.13 -10.87 10.07
CA SER A 8 -2.62 -11.49 11.31
C SER A 8 -3.17 -10.50 12.35
N GLN A 9 -3.49 -9.28 11.93
CA GLN A 9 -3.90 -8.20 12.81
C GLN A 9 -5.18 -7.50 12.33
N TYR A 10 -5.26 -7.14 11.06
CA TYR A 10 -6.36 -6.34 10.54
C TYR A 10 -7.47 -7.21 9.98
N ILE A 11 -8.69 -7.02 10.46
CA ILE A 11 -9.87 -7.73 9.96
C ILE A 11 -10.18 -7.23 8.55
N VAL A 12 -10.20 -8.13 7.57
CA VAL A 12 -10.46 -7.82 6.16
C VAL A 12 -11.54 -8.74 5.59
N PRO A 13 -12.81 -8.49 5.91
CA PRO A 13 -13.92 -9.37 5.51
C PRO A 13 -14.08 -9.47 3.99
N GLU A 14 -13.67 -8.43 3.26
CA GLU A 14 -13.68 -8.37 1.80
C GLU A 14 -12.37 -8.91 1.16
N GLY A 15 -11.52 -9.57 1.96
CA GLY A 15 -10.24 -10.12 1.52
C GLY A 15 -9.17 -9.06 1.28
N MET A 16 -8.16 -9.41 0.46
CA MET A 16 -7.06 -8.52 0.12
C MET A 16 -6.61 -8.72 -1.32
N SER A 17 -6.25 -7.64 -1.99
CA SER A 17 -5.58 -7.68 -3.30
C SER A 17 -4.07 -7.58 -3.14
N TYR A 18 -3.35 -8.30 -3.98
CA TYR A 18 -1.89 -8.22 -4.12
C TYR A 18 -1.58 -8.02 -5.58
N ASN A 19 -1.06 -6.85 -5.92
CA ASN A 19 -0.81 -6.48 -7.30
C ASN A 19 0.67 -6.67 -7.65
N SER A 20 0.90 -7.18 -8.84
CA SER A 20 2.20 -7.23 -9.49
C SER A 20 1.99 -6.84 -10.95
N TRP A 21 2.92 -6.09 -11.52
CA TRP A 21 2.73 -5.48 -12.84
C TRP A 21 3.84 -5.92 -13.78
N VAL A 22 3.57 -5.98 -15.07
CA VAL A 22 4.57 -6.33 -16.08
C VAL A 22 4.61 -5.26 -17.15
N ILE A 23 5.81 -4.74 -17.40
CA ILE A 23 6.07 -3.80 -18.50
C ILE A 23 6.73 -4.60 -19.63
N LEU A 24 6.02 -4.69 -20.74
CA LEU A 24 6.47 -5.40 -21.94
C LEU A 24 7.06 -4.39 -22.94
N ASP A 25 8.39 -4.36 -23.03
CA ASP A 25 9.13 -3.50 -23.96
C ASP A 25 10.28 -4.31 -24.59
N ASP A 26 11.32 -3.67 -25.15
CA ASP A 26 12.54 -4.36 -25.60
C ASP A 26 13.11 -5.20 -24.46
N LYS A 27 13.18 -4.61 -23.27
CA LYS A 27 13.41 -5.27 -21.99
C LYS A 27 12.12 -5.42 -21.20
N VAL A 28 11.95 -6.56 -20.57
CA VAL A 28 10.76 -6.86 -19.75
C VAL A 28 11.07 -6.62 -18.29
N ALA A 29 10.27 -5.78 -17.63
CA ALA A 29 10.33 -5.56 -16.18
C ALA A 29 9.08 -6.11 -15.48
N VAL A 30 9.29 -6.84 -14.39
CA VAL A 30 8.24 -7.27 -13.46
C VAL A 30 8.33 -6.40 -12.21
N MET A 31 7.22 -5.80 -11.82
CA MET A 31 7.12 -4.91 -10.65
C MET A 31 6.58 -5.71 -9.47
N ASP A 32 7.44 -5.99 -8.51
CA ASP A 32 7.21 -6.81 -7.33
C ASP A 32 6.70 -8.23 -7.62
N THR A 33 6.61 -9.05 -6.58
CA THR A 33 5.96 -10.37 -6.64
C THR A 33 4.65 -10.32 -5.85
N ALA A 34 4.25 -11.41 -5.22
CA ALA A 34 3.05 -11.47 -4.41
C ALA A 34 3.26 -12.35 -3.17
N ASP A 35 2.19 -12.49 -2.37
CA ASP A 35 2.13 -13.37 -1.22
C ASP A 35 2.44 -14.83 -1.60
N GLY A 36 3.27 -15.49 -0.81
CA GLY A 36 3.68 -16.89 -1.04
C GLY A 36 2.50 -17.87 -1.08
N ARG A 37 1.37 -17.57 -0.43
CA ARG A 37 0.14 -18.37 -0.52
C ARG A 37 -0.46 -18.38 -1.91
N LYS A 38 -0.14 -17.37 -2.75
CA LYS A 38 -0.59 -17.21 -4.14
C LYS A 38 0.48 -17.49 -5.19
N GLU A 39 1.62 -18.04 -4.79
CA GLU A 39 2.75 -18.35 -5.67
C GLU A 39 2.35 -19.03 -6.99
N LYS A 40 1.54 -20.07 -6.92
CA LYS A 40 1.11 -20.83 -8.12
C LYS A 40 0.28 -19.99 -9.08
N GLU A 41 -0.64 -19.19 -8.53
CA GLU A 41 -1.50 -18.31 -9.30
C GLU A 41 -0.68 -17.17 -9.92
N TRP A 42 0.16 -16.53 -9.12
CA TRP A 42 1.04 -15.46 -9.59
C TRP A 42 1.99 -15.95 -10.70
N THR A 43 2.63 -17.12 -10.51
CA THR A 43 3.53 -17.71 -11.51
C THR A 43 2.79 -18.02 -12.82
N ALA A 44 1.59 -18.58 -12.74
CA ALA A 44 0.77 -18.88 -13.93
C ALA A 44 0.38 -17.59 -14.68
N ASN A 45 -0.01 -16.55 -13.96
CA ASN A 45 -0.35 -15.24 -14.52
C ASN A 45 0.86 -14.58 -15.16
N LEU A 46 2.04 -14.63 -14.49
CA LEU A 46 3.29 -14.11 -15.05
C LEU A 46 3.64 -14.81 -16.37
N VAL A 47 3.64 -16.16 -16.41
CA VAL A 47 3.94 -16.93 -17.61
C VAL A 47 2.97 -16.57 -18.74
N ALA A 48 1.69 -16.46 -18.44
CA ALA A 48 0.68 -16.09 -19.43
C ALA A 48 0.91 -14.68 -19.99
N THR A 49 1.25 -13.72 -19.12
CA THR A 49 1.53 -12.33 -19.51
C THR A 49 2.81 -12.21 -20.33
N LEU A 50 3.85 -12.94 -19.97
CA LEU A 50 5.12 -12.99 -20.70
C LEU A 50 4.98 -13.56 -22.13
N ASN A 51 3.99 -14.41 -22.37
CA ASN A 51 3.68 -15.00 -23.68
C ASN A 51 4.93 -15.54 -24.41
N GLY A 52 5.73 -16.34 -23.70
CA GLY A 52 6.97 -16.95 -24.22
C GLY A 52 8.22 -16.08 -24.14
N ARG A 53 8.12 -14.84 -23.67
CA ARG A 53 9.27 -14.01 -23.35
C ARG A 53 9.82 -14.37 -21.97
N THR A 54 11.04 -13.94 -21.69
CA THR A 54 11.64 -14.01 -20.34
C THR A 54 11.77 -12.61 -19.75
N PRO A 55 11.58 -12.42 -18.44
CA PRO A 55 11.81 -11.11 -17.82
C PRO A 55 13.30 -10.82 -17.72
N ASP A 56 13.67 -9.55 -17.97
CA ASP A 56 15.03 -9.04 -17.81
C ASP A 56 15.25 -8.50 -16.40
N TYR A 57 14.24 -7.85 -15.83
CA TYR A 57 14.32 -7.19 -14.53
C TYR A 57 13.14 -7.59 -13.63
N LEU A 58 13.44 -7.81 -12.35
CA LEU A 58 12.47 -7.85 -11.26
C LEU A 58 12.74 -6.63 -10.39
N ILE A 59 11.79 -5.71 -10.33
CA ILE A 59 11.88 -4.51 -9.51
C ILE A 59 11.26 -4.83 -8.15
N CYS A 60 12.06 -4.83 -7.10
CA CYS A 60 11.58 -4.98 -5.73
C CYS A 60 11.43 -3.59 -5.11
N GLN A 61 10.21 -3.10 -5.06
CA GLN A 61 9.88 -1.81 -4.45
C GLN A 61 9.72 -1.93 -2.94
N HIS A 62 9.22 -3.10 -2.47
CA HIS A 62 8.92 -3.35 -1.07
C HIS A 62 9.25 -4.79 -0.67
N MET A 63 9.82 -4.95 0.54
CA MET A 63 10.34 -6.24 1.03
C MET A 63 9.37 -6.99 1.94
N GLU A 64 8.19 -6.46 2.20
CA GLU A 64 7.19 -7.18 2.98
C GLU A 64 6.85 -8.51 2.30
N PRO A 65 6.70 -9.62 3.07
CA PRO A 65 6.56 -10.96 2.49
C PRO A 65 5.38 -11.13 1.53
N ASP A 66 4.36 -10.32 1.63
CA ASP A 66 3.21 -10.35 0.72
C ASP A 66 3.51 -9.76 -0.68
N HIS A 67 4.67 -9.12 -0.85
CA HIS A 67 5.19 -8.64 -2.13
C HIS A 67 6.52 -9.29 -2.51
N SER A 68 7.24 -9.86 -1.56
CA SER A 68 8.60 -10.34 -1.76
C SER A 68 8.78 -11.86 -1.65
N ALA A 69 7.81 -12.60 -1.11
CA ALA A 69 7.97 -14.02 -0.79
C ALA A 69 8.39 -14.90 -1.99
N ILE A 70 8.04 -14.51 -3.20
CA ILE A 70 8.29 -15.30 -4.42
C ILE A 70 9.63 -14.89 -5.10
N ILE A 71 10.32 -13.84 -4.64
CA ILE A 71 11.57 -13.34 -5.26
C ILE A 71 12.59 -14.48 -5.44
N GLY A 72 12.92 -15.22 -4.38
CA GLY A 72 13.95 -16.26 -4.43
C GLY A 72 13.67 -17.33 -5.48
N LYS A 73 12.41 -17.77 -5.58
CA LYS A 73 11.99 -18.75 -6.59
C LYS A 73 12.03 -18.15 -8.00
N THR A 74 11.56 -16.93 -8.18
CA THR A 74 11.59 -16.25 -9.48
C THR A 74 13.03 -16.08 -9.99
N MET A 75 13.97 -15.71 -9.10
CA MET A 75 15.39 -15.61 -9.43
C MET A 75 16.02 -16.97 -9.81
N GLN A 76 15.51 -18.07 -9.28
CA GLN A 76 15.94 -19.43 -9.67
C GLN A 76 15.35 -19.86 -11.02
N GLU A 77 14.08 -19.58 -11.25
CA GLU A 77 13.36 -19.95 -12.48
C GLU A 77 13.87 -19.18 -13.71
N TYR A 78 14.30 -17.92 -13.52
CA TYR A 78 14.86 -17.08 -14.58
C TYR A 78 16.33 -16.74 -14.30
N PRO A 79 17.31 -17.58 -14.74
CA PRO A 79 18.73 -17.40 -14.38
C PRO A 79 19.36 -16.11 -14.94
N ALA A 80 18.78 -15.51 -15.98
CA ALA A 80 19.24 -14.23 -16.56
C ALA A 80 18.60 -13.00 -15.91
N LEU A 81 17.60 -13.19 -15.05
CA LEU A 81 16.86 -12.11 -14.38
C LEU A 81 17.75 -11.31 -13.45
N THR A 82 17.69 -9.98 -13.53
CA THR A 82 18.36 -9.06 -12.61
C THR A 82 17.34 -8.50 -11.61
N LEU A 83 17.63 -8.66 -10.32
CA LEU A 83 16.86 -8.04 -9.24
C LEU A 83 17.30 -6.58 -9.07
N VAL A 84 16.37 -5.65 -9.23
CA VAL A 84 16.60 -4.20 -9.09
C VAL A 84 15.94 -3.73 -7.80
N CYS A 85 16.70 -3.14 -6.89
CA CYS A 85 16.20 -2.77 -5.57
C CYS A 85 17.07 -1.69 -4.90
N SER A 86 16.59 -1.16 -3.76
CA SER A 86 17.38 -0.21 -2.96
C SER A 86 18.55 -0.89 -2.23
N GLN A 87 19.55 -0.11 -1.82
CA GLN A 87 20.63 -0.61 -0.98
C GLN A 87 20.13 -1.16 0.37
N GLN A 88 19.04 -0.61 0.89
CA GLN A 88 18.45 -1.11 2.12
C GLN A 88 17.74 -2.44 1.91
N THR A 89 17.07 -2.62 0.76
CA THR A 89 16.50 -3.91 0.34
C THR A 89 17.57 -5.02 0.33
N VAL A 90 18.75 -4.74 -0.21
CA VAL A 90 19.85 -5.75 -0.23
C VAL A 90 20.20 -6.26 1.18
N LYS A 91 20.20 -5.37 2.18
CA LYS A 91 20.43 -5.77 3.58
C LYS A 91 19.32 -6.66 4.12
N MET A 92 18.08 -6.38 3.72
CA MET A 92 16.90 -7.12 4.18
C MET A 92 16.76 -8.47 3.48
N LEU A 93 17.11 -8.57 2.20
CA LEU A 93 17.05 -9.82 1.44
C LEU A 93 17.76 -10.98 2.16
N GLY A 94 18.89 -10.71 2.83
CA GLY A 94 19.66 -11.72 3.58
C GLY A 94 18.93 -12.28 4.80
N PHE A 95 17.84 -11.65 5.27
CA PHE A 95 17.01 -12.19 6.34
C PHE A 95 15.97 -13.20 5.85
N TYR A 96 15.64 -13.16 4.55
CA TYR A 96 14.58 -13.96 3.95
C TYR A 96 15.10 -15.00 2.96
N PHE A 97 16.25 -14.74 2.30
CA PHE A 97 16.74 -15.57 1.21
C PHE A 97 18.23 -15.93 1.36
N ASP A 98 18.62 -17.07 0.79
CA ASP A 98 20.03 -17.37 0.55
C ASP A 98 20.55 -16.55 -0.64
N LEU A 99 21.21 -15.44 -0.34
CA LEU A 99 21.74 -14.51 -1.34
C LEU A 99 22.82 -15.13 -2.23
N ALA A 100 23.51 -16.18 -1.78
CA ALA A 100 24.62 -16.78 -2.54
C ALA A 100 24.15 -17.23 -3.94
N SER A 101 22.87 -17.57 -4.09
CA SER A 101 22.30 -18.05 -5.36
C SER A 101 22.07 -16.97 -6.42
N PHE A 102 22.02 -15.67 -6.04
CA PHE A 102 21.73 -14.59 -6.98
C PHE A 102 22.36 -13.23 -6.66
N ALA A 103 23.30 -13.16 -5.71
CA ALA A 103 23.92 -11.90 -5.30
C ALA A 103 24.58 -11.13 -6.45
N GLU A 104 25.17 -11.82 -7.42
CA GLU A 104 25.80 -11.21 -8.60
C GLU A 104 24.78 -10.61 -9.59
N ARG A 105 23.49 -10.92 -9.41
CA ARG A 105 22.39 -10.44 -10.25
C ARG A 105 21.54 -9.37 -9.56
N ILE A 106 22.11 -8.67 -8.58
CA ILE A 106 21.45 -7.56 -7.89
C ILE A 106 21.97 -6.23 -8.45
N MET A 107 21.06 -5.43 -8.96
CA MET A 107 21.31 -4.05 -9.38
C MET A 107 20.77 -3.11 -8.30
N VAL A 108 21.65 -2.38 -7.64
CA VAL A 108 21.26 -1.40 -6.63
C VAL A 108 20.94 -0.08 -7.28
N VAL A 109 19.76 0.47 -6.95
CA VAL A 109 19.29 1.78 -7.41
C VAL A 109 19.01 2.71 -6.24
N LYS A 110 19.03 4.00 -6.50
CA LYS A 110 18.76 5.08 -5.55
C LYS A 110 17.90 6.17 -6.18
N GLU A 111 17.52 7.13 -5.38
CA GLU A 111 16.82 8.33 -5.83
C GLU A 111 17.46 8.95 -7.07
N GLY A 112 16.65 9.12 -8.11
CA GLY A 112 17.03 9.75 -9.38
C GLY A 112 17.75 8.83 -10.38
N ASP A 113 18.07 7.58 -10.02
CA ASP A 113 18.59 6.61 -10.99
C ASP A 113 17.48 6.23 -11.97
N THR A 114 17.87 5.86 -13.20
CA THR A 114 16.97 5.47 -14.27
C THR A 114 17.34 4.13 -14.88
N LEU A 115 16.33 3.40 -15.36
CA LEU A 115 16.51 2.12 -16.04
C LEU A 115 15.71 2.13 -17.35
N PRO A 116 16.37 2.25 -18.53
CA PRO A 116 15.70 2.19 -19.82
C PRO A 116 15.31 0.74 -20.15
N LEU A 117 14.10 0.55 -20.65
CA LEU A 117 13.58 -0.75 -21.11
C LEU A 117 13.46 -0.81 -22.63
N GLY A 118 13.58 0.31 -23.31
CA GLY A 118 13.35 0.53 -24.73
C GLY A 118 12.62 1.84 -24.91
N THR A 119 11.34 1.80 -25.21
CA THR A 119 10.44 2.97 -25.24
C THR A 119 10.16 3.49 -23.83
N HIS A 120 10.01 2.60 -22.86
CA HIS A 120 9.74 2.92 -21.48
C HIS A 120 11.02 3.17 -20.69
N THR A 121 10.98 4.06 -19.72
CA THR A 121 12.08 4.32 -18.80
C THR A 121 11.55 4.39 -17.37
N LEU A 122 12.13 3.59 -16.50
CA LEU A 122 11.84 3.59 -15.07
C LEU A 122 12.73 4.61 -14.35
N ASN A 123 12.14 5.43 -13.51
CA ASN A 123 12.81 6.43 -12.68
C ASN A 123 12.53 6.10 -11.21
N PHE A 124 13.56 5.94 -10.41
CA PHE A 124 13.42 5.48 -9.03
C PHE A 124 13.32 6.65 -8.05
N ILE A 125 12.33 6.56 -7.15
CA ILE A 125 12.00 7.57 -6.16
C ILE A 125 12.09 6.92 -4.78
N ALA A 126 13.00 7.37 -3.93
CA ALA A 126 13.09 6.86 -2.58
C ALA A 126 11.87 7.32 -1.75
N ALA A 127 11.21 6.35 -1.13
CA ALA A 127 10.03 6.55 -0.28
C ALA A 127 10.21 5.88 1.11
N PRO A 128 11.35 6.13 1.81
CA PRO A 128 11.65 5.46 3.06
C PRO A 128 10.56 5.71 4.09
N MET A 129 10.18 4.66 4.82
CA MET A 129 9.11 4.65 5.81
C MET A 129 7.69 4.89 5.25
N VAL A 130 7.51 4.71 3.94
CA VAL A 130 6.16 4.62 3.34
C VAL A 130 5.96 3.21 2.77
N HIS A 131 5.77 2.09 3.59
CA HIS A 131 5.80 2.30 5.06
C HIS A 131 7.05 1.68 5.73
N TRP A 132 7.91 0.96 5.02
CA TRP A 132 9.17 0.39 5.51
C TRP A 132 10.40 1.20 5.03
N PRO A 133 11.58 1.01 5.68
CA PRO A 133 12.74 1.87 5.44
C PRO A 133 13.38 1.72 4.05
N GLU A 134 13.17 0.59 3.39
CA GLU A 134 13.77 0.26 2.09
C GLU A 134 12.95 0.71 0.89
N VAL A 135 11.71 1.12 1.10
CA VAL A 135 10.72 1.36 0.03
C VAL A 135 11.24 2.34 -1.01
N ILE A 136 11.11 1.93 -2.26
CA ILE A 136 11.24 2.79 -3.44
C ILE A 136 9.92 2.76 -4.21
N MET A 137 9.55 3.87 -4.80
CA MET A 137 8.52 3.95 -5.82
C MET A 137 9.18 4.06 -7.18
N THR A 138 8.46 3.68 -8.23
CA THR A 138 8.98 3.71 -9.58
C THR A 138 8.06 4.52 -10.48
N TYR A 139 8.61 5.56 -11.13
CA TYR A 139 7.87 6.34 -12.12
C TYR A 139 8.27 5.91 -13.52
N GLU A 140 7.33 5.40 -14.29
CA GLU A 140 7.49 5.11 -15.71
C GLU A 140 7.14 6.36 -16.52
N SER A 141 8.11 6.87 -17.30
CA SER A 141 8.01 8.21 -17.86
C SER A 141 7.35 8.31 -19.24
N ALA A 142 7.19 7.20 -19.98
CA ALA A 142 6.56 7.24 -21.31
C ALA A 142 5.02 7.36 -21.18
N GLU A 143 4.40 6.53 -20.36
CA GLU A 143 2.95 6.56 -20.09
C GLU A 143 2.60 7.36 -18.83
N LYS A 144 3.62 7.82 -18.07
CA LYS A 144 3.48 8.64 -16.85
C LYS A 144 2.76 7.89 -15.74
N ILE A 145 3.20 6.68 -15.48
CA ILE A 145 2.63 5.78 -14.46
C ILE A 145 3.51 5.80 -13.21
N LEU A 146 2.91 5.99 -12.04
CA LEU A 146 3.57 5.84 -10.75
C LEU A 146 3.21 4.48 -10.14
N PHE A 147 4.19 3.58 -10.03
CA PHE A 147 4.10 2.39 -9.20
C PHE A 147 4.46 2.80 -7.77
N ALA A 148 3.47 2.76 -6.89
CA ALA A 148 3.51 3.48 -5.62
C ALA A 148 3.86 2.60 -4.41
N ALA A 149 4.32 1.37 -4.63
CA ALA A 149 4.43 0.36 -3.57
C ALA A 149 3.11 0.29 -2.77
N ASP A 150 3.15 0.31 -1.46
CA ASP A 150 1.95 0.32 -0.60
C ASP A 150 1.26 1.68 -0.50
N GLY A 151 1.90 2.72 -1.02
CA GLY A 151 1.27 4.04 -1.10
C GLY A 151 -0.01 3.99 -1.92
N PHE A 152 -1.06 4.65 -1.46
CA PHE A 152 -2.40 4.67 -2.06
C PHE A 152 -3.14 3.33 -2.06
N GLY A 153 -2.66 2.36 -1.26
CA GLY A 153 -3.30 1.08 -1.05
C GLY A 153 -4.60 1.17 -0.26
N LYS A 154 -5.38 0.09 -0.30
CA LYS A 154 -6.59 -0.09 0.49
C LYS A 154 -6.77 -1.55 0.89
N PHE A 155 -7.53 -1.81 1.94
CA PHE A 155 -8.05 -3.15 2.22
C PHE A 155 -9.13 -3.56 1.20
N GLY A 156 -9.37 -4.85 1.08
CA GLY A 156 -10.38 -5.44 0.19
C GLY A 156 -9.82 -6.01 -1.11
N ALA A 157 -10.45 -7.08 -1.58
CA ALA A 157 -10.15 -7.70 -2.85
C ALA A 157 -10.82 -6.96 -4.01
N LEU A 158 -10.17 -6.91 -5.18
CA LEU A 158 -10.66 -6.17 -6.35
C LEU A 158 -11.98 -6.72 -6.93
N CYS A 159 -12.35 -7.97 -6.62
CA CYS A 159 -13.63 -8.52 -7.03
C CYS A 159 -14.84 -7.99 -6.23
N ASN A 160 -14.59 -7.29 -5.13
CA ASN A 160 -15.60 -6.71 -4.25
C ASN A 160 -15.65 -5.18 -4.46
N GLU A 161 -16.05 -4.75 -5.65
CA GLU A 161 -15.99 -3.34 -6.09
C GLU A 161 -17.11 -2.44 -5.52
N THR A 162 -17.87 -2.90 -4.54
CA THR A 162 -19.02 -2.15 -4.01
C THR A 162 -18.65 -1.14 -2.92
N ASP A 163 -17.39 -1.04 -2.56
CA ASP A 163 -16.95 -0.18 -1.48
C ASP A 163 -16.57 1.23 -1.94
N ASP A 164 -16.70 2.18 -1.03
CA ASP A 164 -16.10 3.49 -1.14
C ASP A 164 -14.57 3.34 -0.95
N TRP A 165 -13.76 3.59 -2.00
CA TRP A 165 -12.30 3.53 -1.93
C TRP A 165 -11.76 4.27 -0.70
N ALA A 166 -12.29 5.46 -0.41
CA ALA A 166 -11.82 6.30 0.67
C ALA A 166 -12.00 5.66 2.06
N CYS A 167 -13.03 4.86 2.26
CA CYS A 167 -13.28 4.18 3.53
C CYS A 167 -12.15 3.20 3.86
N GLU A 168 -11.96 2.21 3.01
CA GLU A 168 -10.95 1.17 3.22
C GLU A 168 -9.50 1.69 3.05
N ALA A 169 -9.29 2.71 2.18
CA ALA A 169 -8.00 3.35 2.03
C ALA A 169 -7.61 4.17 3.26
N ARG A 170 -8.56 4.84 3.93
CA ARG A 170 -8.32 5.60 5.18
C ARG A 170 -7.97 4.64 6.30
N ARG A 171 -8.73 3.55 6.45
CA ARG A 171 -8.46 2.50 7.43
C ARG A 171 -7.08 1.88 7.20
N TYR A 172 -6.72 1.55 5.95
CA TYR A 172 -5.38 1.10 5.55
C TYR A 172 -4.32 2.15 5.91
N TYR A 173 -4.48 3.40 5.45
CA TYR A 173 -3.51 4.46 5.65
C TYR A 173 -3.15 4.67 7.12
N PHE A 174 -4.13 4.90 7.99
CA PHE A 174 -3.85 5.22 9.39
C PHE A 174 -3.26 4.05 10.19
N ASN A 175 -3.54 2.83 9.79
CA ASN A 175 -2.97 1.65 10.42
C ASN A 175 -1.58 1.27 9.90
N ILE A 176 -1.30 1.49 8.62
CA ILE A 176 -0.06 1.08 7.95
C ILE A 176 0.93 2.25 7.83
N CYS A 177 0.53 3.36 7.22
CA CYS A 177 1.41 4.51 6.92
C CYS A 177 1.27 5.66 7.94
N GLY A 178 0.18 5.73 8.70
CA GLY A 178 -0.26 6.94 9.40
C GLY A 178 0.75 7.56 10.37
N LYS A 179 1.60 6.77 11.02
CA LYS A 179 2.66 7.29 11.89
C LYS A 179 3.80 8.01 11.16
N TYR A 180 3.83 7.92 9.83
CA TYR A 180 4.90 8.46 8.98
C TYR A 180 4.42 9.62 8.09
N GLY A 181 3.48 10.44 8.56
CA GLY A 181 2.89 11.54 7.80
C GLY A 181 3.91 12.47 7.14
N MET A 182 5.00 12.81 7.84
CA MET A 182 6.08 13.65 7.27
C MET A 182 6.75 12.97 6.06
N GLN A 183 6.98 11.68 6.12
CA GLN A 183 7.58 10.92 5.02
C GLN A 183 6.62 10.85 3.82
N VAL A 184 5.33 10.65 4.07
CA VAL A 184 4.30 10.73 3.03
C VAL A 184 4.27 12.12 2.38
N GLN A 185 4.30 13.21 3.18
CA GLN A 185 4.40 14.58 2.65
C GLN A 185 5.63 14.78 1.76
N ASN A 186 6.78 14.21 2.13
CA ASN A 186 7.99 14.28 1.31
C ASN A 186 7.80 13.55 -0.04
N VAL A 187 7.15 12.39 -0.04
CA VAL A 187 6.84 11.65 -1.27
C VAL A 187 5.85 12.42 -2.14
N LEU A 188 4.78 12.95 -1.57
CA LEU A 188 3.80 13.78 -2.28
C LEU A 188 4.45 15.00 -2.93
N LYS A 189 5.37 15.67 -2.21
CA LYS A 189 6.15 16.79 -2.76
C LYS A 189 7.00 16.38 -3.96
N LYS A 190 7.64 15.21 -3.93
CA LYS A 190 8.40 14.70 -5.09
C LYS A 190 7.44 14.39 -6.24
N ALA A 191 6.37 13.66 -5.98
CA ALA A 191 5.37 13.29 -6.98
C ALA A 191 4.70 14.50 -7.64
N SER A 192 4.51 15.61 -6.92
CA SER A 192 3.93 16.84 -7.47
C SER A 192 4.77 17.51 -8.55
N THR A 193 6.03 17.13 -8.72
CA THR A 193 6.90 17.60 -9.80
C THR A 193 6.77 16.77 -11.08
N LEU A 194 6.03 15.68 -11.03
CA LEU A 194 5.81 14.75 -12.13
C LEU A 194 4.42 14.92 -12.71
N GLU A 195 4.29 14.65 -14.01
CA GLU A 195 2.99 14.48 -14.64
C GLU A 195 2.60 13.01 -14.52
N ILE A 196 1.55 12.71 -13.75
CA ILE A 196 1.11 11.35 -13.46
C ILE A 196 -0.29 11.13 -14.05
N ASN A 197 -0.41 10.10 -14.90
CA ASN A 197 -1.67 9.69 -15.53
C ASN A 197 -2.37 8.57 -14.74
N ALA A 198 -1.58 7.74 -14.05
CA ALA A 198 -2.09 6.64 -13.24
C ALA A 198 -1.17 6.36 -12.04
N ILE A 199 -1.78 5.92 -10.93
CA ILE A 199 -1.07 5.36 -9.77
C ILE A 199 -1.42 3.88 -9.68
N MET A 200 -0.41 3.04 -9.57
CA MET A 200 -0.51 1.58 -9.46
C MET A 200 0.02 1.13 -8.09
N PRO A 201 -0.86 0.98 -7.09
CA PRO A 201 -0.49 0.52 -5.76
C PRO A 201 -0.34 -1.02 -5.71
N LEU A 202 0.38 -1.53 -4.72
CA LEU A 202 0.48 -2.98 -4.48
C LEU A 202 -0.81 -3.58 -3.89
N HIS A 203 -1.67 -2.76 -3.31
CA HIS A 203 -3.01 -3.13 -2.82
C HIS A 203 -4.07 -2.20 -3.39
N GLY A 204 -5.23 -2.76 -3.76
CA GLY A 204 -6.36 -1.98 -4.28
C GLY A 204 -6.29 -1.72 -5.79
N PRO A 205 -7.20 -0.89 -6.32
CA PRO A 205 -7.33 -0.65 -7.75
C PRO A 205 -6.26 0.32 -8.28
N MET A 206 -6.02 0.28 -9.59
CA MET A 206 -5.35 1.35 -10.30
C MET A 206 -6.17 2.64 -10.20
N LEU A 207 -5.51 3.74 -9.88
CA LEU A 207 -6.14 5.06 -9.71
C LEU A 207 -5.84 5.95 -10.91
N GLN A 208 -6.88 6.53 -11.51
CA GLN A 208 -6.80 7.44 -12.65
C GLN A 208 -7.83 8.56 -12.54
N GLY A 209 -7.60 9.68 -13.25
CA GLY A 209 -8.56 10.77 -13.35
C GLY A 209 -9.00 11.32 -11.99
N GLU A 210 -10.33 11.41 -11.78
CA GLU A 210 -10.92 11.96 -10.55
C GLU A 210 -10.59 11.10 -9.32
N ALA A 211 -10.58 9.77 -9.46
CA ALA A 211 -10.21 8.86 -8.36
C ALA A 211 -8.77 9.07 -7.88
N MET A 212 -7.83 9.27 -8.82
CA MET A 212 -6.44 9.60 -8.49
C MET A 212 -6.32 10.97 -7.82
N ALA A 213 -7.01 11.98 -8.34
CA ALA A 213 -6.99 13.32 -7.78
C ALA A 213 -7.53 13.33 -6.34
N GLU A 214 -8.61 12.61 -6.07
CA GLU A 214 -9.18 12.47 -4.74
C GLU A 214 -8.25 11.70 -3.80
N ALA A 215 -7.63 10.61 -4.26
CA ALA A 215 -6.67 9.86 -3.48
C ALA A 215 -5.45 10.72 -3.07
N ILE A 216 -4.90 11.51 -3.98
CA ILE A 216 -3.81 12.44 -3.68
C ILE A 216 -4.25 13.50 -2.66
N ARG A 217 -5.44 14.07 -2.83
CA ARG A 217 -6.02 15.04 -1.89
C ARG A 217 -6.17 14.47 -0.48
N LEU A 218 -6.69 13.24 -0.38
CA LEU A 218 -6.89 12.56 0.91
C LEU A 218 -5.55 12.20 1.56
N TYR A 219 -4.59 11.68 0.81
CA TYR A 219 -3.25 11.39 1.33
C TYR A 219 -2.55 12.66 1.85
N ASP A 220 -2.70 13.80 1.16
CA ASP A 220 -2.19 15.09 1.64
C ASP A 220 -2.85 15.49 2.96
N LEU A 221 -4.17 15.37 3.05
CA LEU A 221 -4.93 15.68 4.25
C LEU A 221 -4.54 14.77 5.43
N TRP A 222 -4.56 13.45 5.22
CA TRP A 222 -4.27 12.46 6.26
C TRP A 222 -2.84 12.56 6.79
N SER A 223 -1.87 12.80 5.90
CA SER A 223 -0.46 12.90 6.28
C SER A 223 -0.12 14.19 7.02
N ARG A 224 -0.98 15.20 6.96
CA ARG A 224 -0.92 16.40 7.81
C ARG A 224 -1.71 16.24 9.11
N TYR A 225 -2.36 15.09 9.31
CA TYR A 225 -3.25 14.83 10.45
C TYR A 225 -4.40 15.85 10.56
N GLU A 226 -4.86 16.36 9.43
CA GLU A 226 -6.02 17.23 9.38
C GLU A 226 -7.32 16.41 9.35
N PRO A 227 -8.35 16.81 10.10
CA PRO A 227 -9.63 16.09 10.10
C PRO A 227 -10.27 16.08 8.71
N GLU A 228 -10.78 14.92 8.30
CA GLU A 228 -11.44 14.78 7.00
C GLU A 228 -12.87 15.32 7.00
N SER A 229 -13.57 15.17 8.09
CA SER A 229 -14.96 15.57 8.20
C SER A 229 -15.32 16.01 9.61
N ASP A 230 -16.37 16.85 9.73
CA ASP A 230 -16.87 17.23 11.05
C ASP A 230 -17.58 16.05 11.73
N GLY A 231 -17.22 15.80 12.98
CA GLY A 231 -17.75 14.71 13.78
C GLY A 231 -17.11 14.62 15.16
N ILE A 232 -17.62 13.71 15.95
CA ILE A 232 -17.16 13.43 17.31
C ILE A 232 -17.07 11.92 17.47
N LEU A 233 -15.90 11.41 17.88
CA LEU A 233 -15.75 10.04 18.35
C LEU A 233 -15.87 10.00 19.87
N VAL A 234 -16.73 9.12 20.40
CA VAL A 234 -16.84 8.80 21.81
C VAL A 234 -16.33 7.38 22.00
N ALA A 235 -15.04 7.25 22.33
CA ALA A 235 -14.40 5.96 22.55
C ALA A 235 -14.47 5.59 24.05
N TYR A 236 -14.82 4.35 24.36
CA TYR A 236 -14.92 3.86 25.74
C TYR A 236 -14.52 2.39 25.86
N ALA A 237 -14.23 1.96 27.08
CA ALA A 237 -14.19 0.56 27.46
C ALA A 237 -15.05 0.34 28.73
N SER A 238 -15.80 -0.76 28.81
CA SER A 238 -16.72 -0.97 29.92
C SER A 238 -16.81 -2.44 30.33
N ILE A 239 -16.42 -2.74 31.57
CA ILE A 239 -16.49 -4.10 32.16
C ILE A 239 -17.91 -4.43 32.60
N HIS A 240 -18.56 -3.53 33.35
CA HIS A 240 -19.86 -3.75 33.97
C HIS A 240 -21.00 -2.91 33.31
N GLY A 241 -20.77 -2.31 32.17
CA GLY A 241 -21.77 -1.56 31.40
C GLY A 241 -22.04 -0.13 31.90
N ASN A 242 -21.48 0.34 33.01
CA ASN A 242 -21.76 1.69 33.51
C ASN A 242 -21.11 2.76 32.64
N THR A 243 -19.84 2.58 32.22
CA THR A 243 -19.17 3.49 31.30
C THR A 243 -19.85 3.48 29.92
N ALA A 244 -20.29 2.31 29.44
CA ALA A 244 -21.07 2.21 28.20
C ALA A 244 -22.35 3.07 28.26
N LYS A 245 -23.12 2.95 29.35
CA LYS A 245 -24.33 3.79 29.54
C LYS A 245 -24.01 5.29 29.53
N ALA A 246 -22.93 5.69 30.18
CA ALA A 246 -22.49 7.10 30.18
C ALA A 246 -22.05 7.58 28.79
N ALA A 247 -21.30 6.76 28.05
CA ALA A 247 -20.86 7.08 26.69
C ALA A 247 -22.05 7.23 25.73
N HIS A 248 -22.98 6.30 25.73
CA HIS A 248 -24.17 6.39 24.93
C HIS A 248 -25.05 7.59 25.32
N HIS A 249 -25.20 7.88 26.62
CA HIS A 249 -25.93 9.07 27.06
C HIS A 249 -25.25 10.36 26.59
N LEU A 250 -23.90 10.44 26.67
CA LEU A 250 -23.14 11.57 26.14
C LEU A 250 -23.38 11.74 24.64
N ALA A 251 -23.35 10.65 23.87
CA ALA A 251 -23.62 10.71 22.42
C ALA A 251 -25.00 11.26 22.13
N GLU A 252 -26.04 10.86 22.87
CA GLU A 252 -27.39 11.40 22.70
C GLU A 252 -27.46 12.90 23.05
N VAL A 253 -26.80 13.33 24.13
CA VAL A 253 -26.73 14.74 24.49
C VAL A 253 -26.01 15.56 23.40
N LEU A 254 -24.92 15.03 22.83
CA LEU A 254 -24.20 15.71 21.74
C LEU A 254 -25.08 15.87 20.50
N LYS A 255 -25.79 14.83 20.09
CA LYS A 255 -26.76 14.89 18.98
C LYS A 255 -27.87 15.94 19.24
N GLN A 256 -28.44 15.95 20.47
CA GLN A 256 -29.45 16.95 20.86
C GLN A 256 -28.90 18.39 20.83
N LYS A 257 -27.59 18.56 21.06
CA LYS A 257 -26.91 19.85 20.96
C LYS A 257 -26.49 20.22 19.53
N GLY A 258 -26.86 19.43 18.55
CA GLY A 258 -26.63 19.72 17.13
C GLY A 258 -25.33 19.16 16.55
N ALA A 259 -24.68 18.18 17.20
CA ALA A 259 -23.57 17.48 16.58
C ALA A 259 -24.04 16.73 15.33
N THR A 260 -23.40 17.00 14.19
CA THR A 260 -23.80 16.46 12.88
C THR A 260 -23.53 14.97 12.76
N LYS A 261 -22.43 14.49 13.38
CA LYS A 261 -22.06 13.09 13.45
C LYS A 261 -21.46 12.77 14.81
N VAL A 262 -21.92 11.69 15.43
CA VAL A 262 -21.36 11.14 16.68
C VAL A 262 -21.22 9.65 16.50
N VAL A 263 -19.99 9.17 16.53
CA VAL A 263 -19.63 7.74 16.53
C VAL A 263 -19.36 7.32 17.97
N VAL A 264 -19.78 6.13 18.36
CA VAL A 264 -19.56 5.57 19.70
C VAL A 264 -18.90 4.22 19.53
N SER A 265 -17.70 4.04 20.09
CA SER A 265 -16.91 2.82 19.91
C SER A 265 -16.49 2.22 21.24
N ASP A 266 -16.70 0.90 21.37
CA ASP A 266 -16.26 0.10 22.51
C ASP A 266 -14.88 -0.50 22.22
N LEU A 267 -13.82 0.12 22.74
CA LEU A 267 -12.42 -0.31 22.56
C LEU A 267 -12.13 -1.75 23.01
N SER A 268 -13.05 -2.36 23.75
CA SER A 268 -12.91 -3.75 24.20
C SER A 268 -13.58 -4.77 23.26
N ARG A 269 -14.30 -4.31 22.22
CA ARG A 269 -15.12 -5.16 21.35
C ARG A 269 -15.01 -4.82 19.87
N ASP A 270 -14.93 -3.52 19.54
CA ASP A 270 -14.93 -3.06 18.16
C ASP A 270 -13.55 -3.27 17.50
N ASP A 271 -13.51 -3.31 16.18
CA ASP A 271 -12.24 -3.38 15.45
C ASP A 271 -11.42 -2.13 15.74
N MET A 272 -10.23 -2.34 16.30
CA MET A 272 -9.33 -1.24 16.64
C MET A 272 -8.89 -0.44 15.42
N ALA A 273 -8.80 -1.06 14.26
CA ALA A 273 -8.41 -0.38 13.02
C ALA A 273 -9.46 0.65 12.59
N GLU A 274 -10.74 0.34 12.77
CA GLU A 274 -11.85 1.27 12.55
C GLU A 274 -11.82 2.43 13.55
N VAL A 275 -11.57 2.12 14.81
CA VAL A 275 -11.52 3.15 15.85
C VAL A 275 -10.35 4.12 15.66
N ILE A 276 -9.19 3.61 15.22
CA ILE A 276 -8.03 4.43 14.89
C ILE A 276 -8.36 5.35 13.70
N GLU A 277 -8.95 4.82 12.64
CA GLU A 277 -9.40 5.61 11.49
C GLU A 277 -10.31 6.77 11.93
N ASP A 278 -11.35 6.49 12.72
CA ASP A 278 -12.30 7.49 13.20
C ASP A 278 -11.64 8.53 14.11
N ALA A 279 -10.62 8.15 14.89
CA ALA A 279 -9.89 9.07 15.76
C ALA A 279 -9.10 10.14 14.97
N PHE A 280 -8.65 9.81 13.75
CA PHE A 280 -8.00 10.77 12.85
C PHE A 280 -8.98 11.46 11.89
N ARG A 281 -10.11 10.82 11.59
CA ARG A 281 -11.14 11.34 10.70
C ARG A 281 -11.86 12.57 11.26
N TYR A 282 -12.11 12.58 12.58
CA TYR A 282 -12.92 13.60 13.24
C TYR A 282 -12.06 14.54 14.10
N PRO A 283 -12.43 15.83 14.19
CA PRO A 283 -11.68 16.83 14.96
C PRO A 283 -11.87 16.72 16.48
N LYS A 284 -12.74 15.85 16.96
CA LYS A 284 -13.09 15.76 18.37
C LYS A 284 -13.12 14.29 18.82
N LEU A 285 -12.40 14.03 19.92
CA LEU A 285 -12.33 12.74 20.59
C LEU A 285 -12.74 12.90 22.05
#